data_5933f910c16448bf1bebc41fbcb461e6
#
_entry.id   5933f910c16448bf1bebc41fbcb461e6
#
_cell.length_a   1.000
_cell.length_b   1.000
_cell.length_c   1.000
_cell.angle_alpha   90.00
_cell.angle_beta   90.00
_cell.angle_gamma   90.00
#
_symmetry.space_group_name_H-M   'P 1'
#
loop_
_entity.id
_entity.type
_entity.pdbx_description
1 polymer ?
#
loop_
_entity_poly.entity_id
_entity_poly.type
_entity_poly.pdbx_seq_one_letter_code
_entity_poly.pdbx_strand_id
1 'polypeptide(L)'
;MTPLLLASGIGVLTATGVWLLLRARTFDVPLGLTLLSYAVNLFIFAMGRAAVGVPPILRPGVPATLAQYADPLPQALVLTAIVISFAMTGVVLGLALKLRLVNGSDLCDAPPVGDTPPGREGSPVAAADDPAASPPVPNGRRS
;
A
#
# COMPACT_ATOMS: atom_id res chain seq x y z
N MET A 1 -15.38 -13.19 26.52
CA MET A 1 -14.25 -13.74 25.71
C MET A 1 -14.14 -13.04 24.36
N THR A 2 -15.23 -12.87 23.61
CA THR A 2 -15.25 -12.22 22.28
C THR A 2 -14.63 -10.82 22.20
N PRO A 3 -14.90 -9.87 23.13
CA PRO A 3 -14.33 -8.53 23.02
C PRO A 3 -12.80 -8.50 23.21
N LEU A 4 -12.26 -9.37 24.05
CA LEU A 4 -10.80 -9.49 24.24
C LEU A 4 -10.10 -10.04 22.98
N LEU A 5 -10.71 -11.01 22.31
CA LEU A 5 -10.18 -11.54 21.05
C LEU A 5 -10.21 -10.49 19.93
N LEU A 6 -11.28 -9.72 19.82
CA LEU A 6 -11.36 -8.61 18.87
C LEU A 6 -10.32 -7.53 19.17
N ALA A 7 -10.19 -7.11 20.43
CA ALA A 7 -9.22 -6.10 20.83
C ALA A 7 -7.78 -6.55 20.56
N SER A 8 -7.44 -7.81 20.87
CA SER A 8 -6.11 -8.36 20.57
C SER A 8 -5.86 -8.46 19.08
N GLY A 9 -6.84 -8.89 18.28
CA GLY A 9 -6.75 -8.93 16.83
C GLY A 9 -6.49 -7.56 16.21
N ILE A 10 -7.24 -6.54 16.63
CA ILE A 10 -7.04 -5.15 16.19
C ILE A 10 -5.64 -4.67 16.58
N GLY A 11 -5.18 -4.95 17.79
CA GLY A 11 -3.86 -4.56 18.27
C GLY A 11 -2.74 -5.17 17.45
N VAL A 12 -2.81 -6.47 17.16
CA VAL A 12 -1.79 -7.18 16.34
C VAL A 12 -1.79 -6.65 14.91
N LEU A 13 -2.96 -6.48 14.29
CA LEU A 13 -3.06 -5.94 12.92
C LEU A 13 -2.50 -4.52 12.83
N THR A 14 -2.82 -3.67 13.81
CA THR A 14 -2.32 -2.28 13.86
C THR A 14 -0.81 -2.26 14.04
N ALA A 15 -0.28 -3.02 14.99
CA ALA A 15 1.15 -3.09 15.27
C ALA A 15 1.94 -3.59 14.06
N THR A 16 1.46 -4.66 13.42
CA THR A 16 2.10 -5.22 12.23
C THR A 16 2.00 -4.26 11.05
N GLY A 17 0.84 -3.62 10.84
CA GLY A 17 0.64 -2.65 9.79
C GLY A 17 1.57 -1.44 9.92
N VAL A 18 1.67 -0.86 11.11
CA VAL A 18 2.59 0.25 11.39
C VAL A 18 4.04 -0.19 11.22
N TRP A 19 4.41 -1.37 11.70
CA TRP A 19 5.77 -1.89 11.53
C TRP A 19 6.16 -2.05 10.06
N LEU A 20 5.25 -2.57 9.21
CA LEU A 20 5.49 -2.66 7.77
C LEU A 20 5.62 -1.28 7.11
N LEU A 21 4.80 -0.30 7.52
CA LEU A 21 4.88 1.07 7.00
C LEU A 21 6.20 1.77 7.32
N LEU A 22 6.81 1.43 8.47
CA LEU A 22 8.10 1.98 8.85
C LEU A 22 9.27 1.32 8.10
N ARG A 23 9.04 0.21 7.40
CA ARG A 23 10.07 -0.39 6.54
C ARG A 23 10.15 0.38 5.23
N ALA A 24 11.36 0.80 4.87
CA ALA A 24 11.65 1.58 3.66
C ALA A 24 11.64 0.72 2.37
N ARG A 25 10.71 -0.22 2.25
CA ARG A 25 10.56 -1.06 1.05
C ARG A 25 9.24 -0.76 0.36
N THR A 26 9.31 -0.53 -0.93
CA THR A 26 8.16 -0.18 -1.78
C THR A 26 7.02 -1.21 -1.70
N PHE A 27 7.33 -2.48 -1.50
CA PHE A 27 6.34 -3.55 -1.41
C PHE A 27 5.71 -3.70 -0.02
N ASP A 28 6.45 -3.37 1.04
CA ASP A 28 5.97 -3.48 2.43
C ASP A 28 4.94 -2.38 2.76
N VAL A 29 5.02 -1.22 2.10
CA VAL A 29 4.10 -0.09 2.30
C VAL A 29 2.64 -0.43 1.92
N PRO A 30 2.34 -0.97 0.72
CA PRO A 30 0.97 -1.40 0.38
C PRO A 30 0.44 -2.47 1.32
N LEU A 31 1.28 -3.43 1.74
CA LEU A 31 0.90 -4.46 2.69
C LEU A 31 0.56 -3.87 4.07
N GLY A 32 1.41 -2.97 4.57
CA GLY A 32 1.16 -2.28 5.84
C GLY A 32 -0.12 -1.46 5.81
N LEU A 33 -0.38 -0.74 4.73
CA LEU A 33 -1.61 0.05 4.54
C LEU A 33 -2.85 -0.85 4.50
N THR A 34 -2.76 -2.00 3.84
CA THR A 34 -3.86 -2.98 3.77
C THR A 34 -4.18 -3.55 5.16
N LEU A 35 -3.15 -3.93 5.93
CA LEU A 35 -3.34 -4.43 7.31
C LEU A 35 -3.96 -3.36 8.21
N LEU A 36 -3.51 -2.11 8.08
CA LEU A 36 -4.07 -1.01 8.84
C LEU A 36 -5.54 -0.76 8.47
N SER A 37 -5.90 -0.84 7.20
CA SER A 37 -7.30 -0.75 6.74
C SER A 37 -8.16 -1.86 7.36
N TYR A 38 -7.67 -3.08 7.45
CA TYR A 38 -8.39 -4.18 8.11
C TYR A 38 -8.55 -3.93 9.62
N ALA A 39 -7.53 -3.41 10.29
CA ALA A 39 -7.62 -3.05 11.70
C ALA A 39 -8.69 -1.99 11.96
N VAL A 40 -8.74 -0.95 11.13
CA VAL A 40 -9.76 0.12 11.24
C VAL A 40 -11.17 -0.43 10.97
N ASN A 41 -11.34 -1.28 9.95
CA ASN A 41 -12.63 -1.90 9.65
C ASN A 41 -13.12 -2.79 10.80
N LEU A 42 -12.23 -3.60 11.40
CA LEU A 42 -12.53 -4.39 12.58
C LEU A 42 -12.88 -3.51 13.78
N PHE A 43 -12.20 -2.38 13.94
CA PHE A 43 -12.46 -1.43 15.01
C PHE A 43 -13.86 -0.80 14.87
N ILE A 44 -14.22 -0.33 13.65
CA ILE A 44 -15.57 0.21 13.39
C ILE A 44 -16.64 -0.85 13.63
N PHE A 45 -16.38 -2.09 13.18
CA PHE A 45 -17.31 -3.21 13.43
C PHE A 45 -17.47 -3.52 14.92
N ALA A 46 -16.38 -3.49 15.69
CA ALA A 46 -16.39 -3.74 17.12
C ALA A 46 -17.15 -2.65 17.89
N MET A 47 -17.10 -1.39 17.43
CA MET A 47 -17.86 -0.27 18.01
C MET A 47 -19.37 -0.42 17.81
N GLY A 48 -19.81 -1.15 16.79
CA GLY A 48 -21.21 -1.33 16.42
C GLY A 48 -22.01 -2.29 17.32
N ARG A 49 -21.56 -2.58 18.54
CA ARG A 49 -22.25 -3.49 19.46
C ARG A 49 -22.60 -4.83 18.81
N ALA A 50 -21.61 -5.55 18.34
CA ALA A 50 -21.81 -6.91 17.84
C ALA A 50 -22.35 -7.83 18.95
N ALA A 51 -23.68 -7.87 19.11
CA ALA A 51 -24.37 -8.72 20.05
C ALA A 51 -24.71 -10.05 19.37
N VAL A 52 -24.33 -11.15 20.00
CA VAL A 52 -24.58 -12.50 19.47
C VAL A 52 -26.07 -12.80 19.50
N GLY A 53 -26.65 -13.20 18.36
CA GLY A 53 -28.04 -13.61 18.26
C GLY A 53 -29.07 -12.48 18.13
N VAL A 54 -28.63 -11.22 18.01
CA VAL A 54 -29.52 -10.06 17.89
C VAL A 54 -29.50 -9.57 16.43
N PRO A 55 -30.63 -9.62 15.70
CA PRO A 55 -30.67 -9.22 14.30
C PRO A 55 -30.63 -7.69 14.17
N PRO A 56 -30.02 -7.14 13.10
CA PRO A 56 -30.03 -5.72 12.80
C PRO A 56 -31.33 -5.24 12.12
N ILE A 57 -32.29 -6.13 11.92
CA ILE A 57 -33.54 -5.88 11.19
C ILE A 57 -34.72 -5.84 12.16
N LEU A 58 -35.54 -4.77 12.10
CA LEU A 58 -36.74 -4.62 12.88
C LEU A 58 -37.76 -5.69 12.55
N ARG A 59 -38.29 -6.37 13.58
CA ARG A 59 -39.35 -7.35 13.44
C ARG A 59 -40.69 -6.76 13.84
N PRO A 60 -41.82 -7.02 13.11
CA PRO A 60 -43.14 -6.62 13.52
C PRO A 60 -43.48 -7.16 14.90
N GLY A 61 -43.98 -6.30 15.80
CA GLY A 61 -44.41 -6.69 17.15
C GLY A 61 -43.32 -6.73 18.21
N VAL A 62 -42.05 -6.42 17.89
CA VAL A 62 -40.97 -6.32 18.86
C VAL A 62 -40.61 -4.83 19.06
N PRO A 63 -40.55 -4.31 20.30
CA PRO A 63 -40.17 -2.91 20.53
C PRO A 63 -38.77 -2.64 20.01
N ALA A 64 -38.61 -1.52 19.30
CA ALA A 64 -37.33 -1.09 18.72
C ALA A 64 -36.41 -0.51 19.81
N THR A 65 -35.90 -1.36 20.69
CA THR A 65 -34.97 -0.97 21.75
C THR A 65 -33.54 -1.42 21.44
N LEU A 66 -32.56 -0.65 21.87
CA LEU A 66 -31.12 -0.96 21.73
C LEU A 66 -30.71 -2.30 22.39
N ALA A 67 -31.54 -2.85 23.26
CA ALA A 67 -31.30 -4.14 23.89
C ALA A 67 -31.66 -5.34 23.00
N GLN A 68 -32.52 -5.13 22.00
CA GLN A 68 -33.06 -6.20 21.15
C GLN A 68 -32.56 -6.19 19.72
N TYR A 69 -31.84 -5.13 19.31
CA TYR A 69 -31.31 -4.97 17.96
C TYR A 69 -29.86 -4.54 17.98
N ALA A 70 -29.06 -5.13 17.08
CA ALA A 70 -27.71 -4.64 16.78
C ALA A 70 -27.81 -3.38 15.91
N ASP A 71 -26.82 -2.49 16.02
CA ASP A 71 -26.76 -1.29 15.19
C ASP A 71 -26.39 -1.66 13.73
N PRO A 72 -27.24 -1.38 12.72
CA PRO A 72 -26.96 -1.69 11.33
C PRO A 72 -25.96 -0.72 10.68
N LEU A 73 -25.76 0.48 11.22
CA LEU A 73 -24.92 1.51 10.63
C LEU A 73 -23.44 1.10 10.51
N PRO A 74 -22.78 0.61 11.58
CA PRO A 74 -21.39 0.19 11.48
C PRO A 74 -21.18 -0.96 10.51
N GLN A 75 -22.15 -1.89 10.39
CA GLN A 75 -22.08 -3.02 9.46
C GLN A 75 -22.11 -2.55 8.01
N ALA A 76 -22.99 -1.60 7.68
CA ALA A 76 -23.08 -1.00 6.36
C ALA A 76 -21.83 -0.18 6.01
N LEU A 77 -21.32 0.60 6.97
CA LEU A 77 -20.11 1.39 6.81
C LEU A 77 -18.88 0.52 6.54
N VAL A 78 -18.73 -0.60 7.27
CA VAL A 78 -17.63 -1.54 7.08
C VAL A 78 -17.68 -2.17 5.70
N LEU A 79 -18.85 -2.56 5.20
CA LEU A 79 -18.97 -3.11 3.85
C LEU A 79 -18.48 -2.12 2.78
N THR A 80 -18.90 -0.85 2.88
CA THR A 80 -18.45 0.21 1.98
C THR A 80 -16.94 0.45 2.10
N ALA A 81 -16.43 0.48 3.33
CA ALA A 81 -15.00 0.68 3.60
C ALA A 81 -14.13 -0.46 3.04
N ILE A 82 -14.60 -1.70 3.08
CA ILE A 82 -13.90 -2.86 2.48
C ILE A 82 -13.76 -2.68 0.97
N VAL A 83 -14.82 -2.28 0.28
CA VAL A 83 -14.79 -2.06 -1.19
C VAL A 83 -13.82 -0.95 -1.56
N ILE A 84 -13.86 0.17 -0.83
CA ILE A 84 -12.95 1.30 -1.07
C ILE A 84 -11.51 0.90 -0.78
N SER A 85 -11.25 0.21 0.33
CA SER A 85 -9.91 -0.25 0.70
C SER A 85 -9.33 -1.21 -0.35
N PHE A 86 -10.16 -2.10 -0.89
CA PHE A 86 -9.75 -3.02 -1.95
C PHE A 86 -9.35 -2.26 -3.23
N ALA A 87 -10.16 -1.30 -3.66
CA ALA A 87 -9.88 -0.48 -4.83
C ALA A 87 -8.59 0.35 -4.64
N MET A 88 -8.42 0.99 -3.49
CA MET A 88 -7.23 1.77 -3.15
C MET A 88 -5.98 0.90 -3.08
N THR A 89 -6.08 -0.30 -2.51
CA THR A 89 -4.95 -1.24 -2.48
C THR A 89 -4.50 -1.62 -3.89
N GLY A 90 -5.44 -1.85 -4.81
CA GLY A 90 -5.13 -2.11 -6.22
C GLY A 90 -4.37 -0.96 -6.88
N VAL A 91 -4.80 0.28 -6.65
CA VAL A 91 -4.14 1.48 -7.17
C VAL A 91 -2.73 1.64 -6.60
N VAL A 92 -2.58 1.53 -5.27
CA VAL A 92 -1.28 1.68 -4.59
C VAL A 92 -0.32 0.58 -5.02
N LEU A 93 -0.78 -0.65 -5.18
CA LEU A 93 0.04 -1.77 -5.65
C LEU A 93 0.48 -1.57 -7.11
N GLY A 94 -0.42 -1.10 -7.98
CA GLY A 94 -0.09 -0.77 -9.37
C GLY A 94 0.95 0.35 -9.46
N LEU A 95 0.83 1.38 -8.60
CA LEU A 95 1.79 2.47 -8.53
C LEU A 95 3.15 1.99 -8.01
N ALA A 96 3.18 1.17 -6.96
CA ALA A 96 4.39 0.58 -6.41
C ALA A 96 5.13 -0.27 -7.44
N LEU A 97 4.39 -1.08 -8.22
CA LEU A 97 4.95 -1.88 -9.29
C LEU A 97 5.54 -0.98 -10.41
N LYS A 98 4.83 0.06 -10.80
CA LYS A 98 5.32 1.04 -11.79
C LYS A 98 6.60 1.73 -11.32
N LEU A 99 6.64 2.17 -10.06
CA LEU A 99 7.84 2.77 -9.48
C LEU A 99 9.03 1.82 -9.51
N ARG A 100 8.82 0.56 -9.13
CA ARG A 100 9.87 -0.47 -9.17
C ARG A 100 10.42 -0.69 -10.57
N LEU A 101 9.54 -0.74 -11.58
CA LEU A 101 9.94 -0.92 -12.97
C LEU A 101 10.73 0.28 -13.52
N VAL A 102 10.40 1.50 -13.09
CA VAL A 102 11.09 2.71 -13.54
C VAL A 102 12.41 2.92 -12.81
N ASN A 103 12.44 2.72 -11.49
CA ASN A 103 13.61 3.02 -10.67
C ASN A 103 14.60 1.84 -10.55
N GLY A 104 14.19 0.63 -10.91
CA GLY A 104 15.03 -0.59 -10.81
C GLY A 104 15.42 -0.97 -9.37
N SER A 105 14.88 -0.29 -8.34
CA SER A 105 15.16 -0.53 -6.93
C SER A 105 13.87 -0.64 -6.10
N ASP A 106 13.94 -1.44 -5.02
CA ASP A 106 12.83 -1.64 -4.08
C ASP A 106 12.83 -0.64 -2.91
N LEU A 107 13.72 0.35 -2.93
CA LEU A 107 13.85 1.35 -1.88
C LEU A 107 12.90 2.53 -2.14
N CYS A 108 12.15 2.94 -1.13
CA CYS A 108 11.30 4.13 -1.18
C CYS A 108 12.11 5.44 -1.19
N ASP A 109 13.35 5.41 -0.69
CA ASP A 109 14.27 6.55 -0.76
C ASP A 109 14.95 6.55 -2.12
N ALA A 110 14.44 7.40 -3.04
CA ALA A 110 15.24 7.80 -4.19
C ALA A 110 16.47 8.55 -3.65
N PRO A 111 17.70 8.22 -4.09
CA PRO A 111 18.84 9.05 -3.75
C PRO A 111 18.55 10.49 -4.18
N PRO A 112 18.93 11.51 -3.38
CA PRO A 112 18.72 12.89 -3.75
C PRO A 112 19.30 13.13 -5.16
N VAL A 113 18.56 13.88 -6.00
CA VAL A 113 18.91 14.23 -7.38
C VAL A 113 20.18 15.09 -7.38
N GLY A 114 21.29 14.56 -7.00
CA GLY A 114 22.58 15.24 -6.84
C GLY A 114 23.74 14.29 -6.59
N ASP A 115 23.45 13.07 -6.11
CA ASP A 115 24.47 12.04 -5.87
C ASP A 115 24.57 11.02 -7.01
N THR A 116 24.41 11.48 -8.24
CA THR A 116 24.89 10.70 -9.38
C THR A 116 26.42 10.82 -9.35
N PRO A 117 27.18 9.74 -9.06
CA PRO A 117 28.64 9.83 -9.12
C PRO A 117 29.02 10.32 -10.51
N PRO A 118 29.94 11.32 -10.63
CA PRO A 118 30.41 11.81 -11.91
C PRO A 118 31.12 10.67 -12.63
N GLY A 119 30.44 10.04 -13.58
CA GLY A 119 30.98 8.88 -14.30
C GLY A 119 29.95 7.96 -14.97
N ARG A 120 28.64 8.22 -14.78
CA ARG A 120 27.59 7.44 -15.44
C ARG A 120 26.85 8.21 -16.55
N GLU A 121 27.48 9.24 -17.10
CA GLU A 121 27.14 9.87 -18.39
C GLU A 121 27.73 9.04 -19.55
N GLY A 122 27.45 7.79 -19.58
CA GLY A 122 27.85 6.88 -20.63
C GLY A 122 26.76 5.85 -20.89
N SER A 123 25.53 6.32 -21.19
CA SER A 123 24.53 5.42 -21.77
C SER A 123 25.00 5.06 -23.17
N PRO A 124 25.15 3.77 -23.50
CA PRO A 124 25.62 3.35 -24.83
C PRO A 124 24.66 3.71 -25.98
N VAL A 125 23.54 4.34 -25.68
CA VAL A 125 22.53 4.75 -26.67
C VAL A 125 22.85 6.12 -27.28
N ALA A 126 23.65 6.99 -26.62
CA ALA A 126 23.98 8.31 -27.14
C ALA A 126 25.19 8.32 -28.12
N ALA A 127 25.94 7.22 -28.24
CA ALA A 127 27.09 7.14 -29.11
C ALA A 127 26.78 6.68 -30.55
N ALA A 128 25.51 6.39 -30.86
CA ALA A 128 25.12 5.89 -32.19
C ALA A 128 24.69 6.98 -33.17
N ASP A 129 24.50 8.22 -32.72
CA ASP A 129 23.98 9.31 -33.56
C ASP A 129 24.90 10.53 -33.70
N ASP A 130 26.22 10.41 -33.43
CA ASP A 130 27.19 11.48 -33.74
C ASP A 130 27.86 11.21 -35.11
N PRO A 131 27.41 11.88 -36.18
CA PRO A 131 28.03 11.69 -37.53
C PRO A 131 29.41 12.33 -37.64
N ALA A 132 29.98 12.87 -36.54
CA ALA A 132 31.29 13.55 -36.52
C ALA A 132 32.42 12.71 -35.95
N ALA A 133 32.18 11.48 -35.46
CA ALA A 133 33.23 10.58 -34.99
C ALA A 133 33.88 9.82 -36.14
N SER A 134 34.64 10.53 -36.98
CA SER A 134 35.56 9.91 -37.94
C SER A 134 36.70 9.24 -37.19
N PRO A 135 37.09 7.99 -37.54
CA PRO A 135 38.23 7.32 -36.91
C PRO A 135 39.54 8.05 -37.24
N PRO A 136 40.49 8.13 -36.30
CA PRO A 136 41.78 8.77 -36.56
C PRO A 136 42.55 8.02 -37.65
N VAL A 137 42.97 8.75 -38.70
CA VAL A 137 43.79 8.25 -39.79
C VAL A 137 45.14 7.80 -39.22
N PRO A 138 45.60 6.57 -39.48
CA PRO A 138 46.93 6.13 -39.04
C PRO A 138 48.02 6.89 -39.80
N ASN A 139 48.83 7.62 -39.04
CA ASN A 139 49.94 8.40 -39.52
C ASN A 139 51.03 7.46 -40.10
N GLY A 140 51.13 7.44 -41.44
CA GLY A 140 52.09 6.64 -42.14
C GLY A 140 53.53 7.07 -41.79
N ARG A 141 54.29 6.14 -41.26
CA ARG A 141 55.75 6.26 -41.18
C ARG A 141 56.27 6.44 -42.56
N ARG A 142 56.93 7.56 -42.80
CA ARG A 142 57.90 7.69 -43.88
C ARG A 142 59.30 7.33 -43.33
N SER A 143 59.82 6.32 -43.85
CA SER A 143 61.27 5.97 -43.81
C SER A 143 62.15 7.00 -44.48
#